data_181f45be9bc194b1717326756d9e76a8
#
_entry.id   181f45be9bc194b1717326756d9e76a8
#
_cell.length_a   1.000
_cell.length_b   1.000
_cell.length_c   1.000
_cell.angle_alpha   90.00
_cell.angle_beta   90.00
_cell.angle_gamma   90.00
#
_symmetry.space_group_name_H-M   'P 1'
#
loop_
_entity.id
_entity.type
_entity.pdbx_description
1 polymer ?
#
loop_
_entity_poly.entity_id
_entity_poly.type
_entity_poly.pdbx_seq_one_letter_code
_entity_poly.pdbx_strand_id
1 'polypeptide(L)'
;MEYITGNTSTSYDVVVVGSGASALTTAATAAHAGKSVVILEKSDLLGGTSAVSGGMLWIADNHHAKAAGLPDSKAAAFTYVQAVARGRGRDELLDAAIDYGDTMLRFVEEDLGLKFIFLKDFPDYRMDLPGAVGEDAPWSRNCSTSSKRWKG
;
A
#
# COMPACT_ATOMS: atom_id res chain seq x y z
N MET A 1 -21.30 3.42 6.68
CA MET A 1 -20.59 2.45 7.57
C MET A 1 -21.45 2.33 8.80
N GLU A 2 -21.85 1.11 9.16
CA GLU A 2 -22.66 0.86 10.35
C GLU A 2 -21.73 0.31 11.44
N TYR A 3 -21.82 0.87 12.64
CA TYR A 3 -21.08 0.40 13.80
C TYR A 3 -21.93 -0.61 14.57
N ILE A 4 -21.42 -1.83 14.72
CA ILE A 4 -22.08 -2.87 15.49
C ILE A 4 -21.47 -2.88 16.88
N THR A 5 -22.26 -2.48 17.89
CA THR A 5 -21.88 -2.57 19.30
C THR A 5 -22.77 -3.60 19.98
N GLY A 6 -22.16 -4.67 20.49
CA GLY A 6 -22.89 -5.70 21.22
C GLY A 6 -22.82 -7.10 20.59
N ASN A 7 -23.48 -8.05 21.22
CA ASN A 7 -23.50 -9.45 20.81
C ASN A 7 -24.54 -9.63 19.68
N THR A 8 -24.08 -9.70 18.43
CA THR A 8 -24.96 -9.97 17.27
C THR A 8 -24.66 -11.36 16.73
N SER A 9 -25.69 -12.12 16.40
CA SER A 9 -25.60 -13.40 15.70
C SER A 9 -25.59 -13.22 14.17
N THR A 10 -25.04 -12.12 13.68
CA THR A 10 -24.99 -11.80 12.25
C THR A 10 -23.89 -12.60 11.57
N SER A 11 -24.19 -13.16 10.41
CA SER A 11 -23.22 -13.90 9.57
C SER A 11 -22.67 -12.97 8.50
N TYR A 12 -21.37 -13.02 8.28
CA TYR A 12 -20.64 -12.29 7.22
C TYR A 12 -19.81 -13.24 6.38
N ASP A 13 -19.64 -12.92 5.09
CA ASP A 13 -18.77 -13.70 4.19
C ASP A 13 -17.29 -13.55 4.60
N VAL A 14 -16.91 -12.36 5.07
CA VAL A 14 -15.52 -12.03 5.45
C VAL A 14 -15.48 -11.27 6.77
N VAL A 15 -14.64 -11.73 7.68
CA VAL A 15 -14.34 -11.05 8.94
C VAL A 15 -12.88 -10.57 8.88
N VAL A 16 -12.68 -9.26 9.00
CA VAL A 16 -11.36 -8.63 8.99
C VAL A 16 -11.03 -8.13 10.39
N VAL A 17 -9.90 -8.56 10.94
CA VAL A 17 -9.47 -8.17 12.29
C VAL A 17 -8.43 -7.05 12.20
N GLY A 18 -8.77 -5.90 12.79
CA GLY A 18 -8.00 -4.66 12.72
C GLY A 18 -8.44 -3.75 11.58
N SER A 19 -7.95 -2.50 11.59
CA SER A 19 -8.31 -1.47 10.61
C SER A 19 -7.09 -0.73 10.04
N GLY A 20 -5.90 -1.32 10.10
CA GLY A 20 -4.73 -0.78 9.40
C GLY A 20 -4.86 -0.87 7.88
N ALA A 21 -3.92 -0.32 7.12
CA ALA A 21 -3.98 -0.24 5.66
C ALA A 21 -4.27 -1.59 5.00
N SER A 22 -3.58 -2.66 5.39
CA SER A 22 -3.80 -4.00 4.82
C SER A 22 -5.21 -4.53 5.12
N ALA A 23 -5.70 -4.33 6.34
CA ALA A 23 -7.03 -4.76 6.75
C ALA A 23 -8.13 -4.01 5.98
N LEU A 24 -8.00 -2.68 5.87
CA LEU A 24 -8.95 -1.85 5.13
C LEU A 24 -8.95 -2.18 3.63
N THR A 25 -7.77 -2.41 3.04
CA THR A 25 -7.67 -2.83 1.63
C THR A 25 -8.32 -4.19 1.41
N THR A 26 -8.08 -5.15 2.32
CA THR A 26 -8.73 -6.47 2.26
C THR A 26 -10.26 -6.35 2.34
N ALA A 27 -10.76 -5.56 3.29
CA ALA A 27 -12.19 -5.32 3.45
C ALA A 27 -12.81 -4.66 2.22
N ALA A 28 -12.15 -3.62 1.69
CA ALA A 28 -12.62 -2.91 0.50
C ALA A 28 -12.63 -3.83 -0.75
N THR A 29 -11.60 -4.64 -0.93
CA THR A 29 -11.52 -5.63 -2.02
C THR A 29 -12.66 -6.65 -1.94
N ALA A 30 -12.92 -7.19 -0.75
CA ALA A 30 -14.01 -8.15 -0.56
C ALA A 30 -15.37 -7.49 -0.80
N ALA A 31 -15.58 -6.29 -0.29
CA ALA A 31 -16.82 -5.53 -0.50
C ALA A 31 -17.03 -5.16 -1.98
N HIS A 32 -15.95 -4.76 -2.68
CA HIS A 32 -15.99 -4.50 -4.13
C HIS A 32 -16.40 -5.77 -4.91
N ALA A 33 -15.98 -6.94 -4.46
CA ALA A 33 -16.40 -8.22 -5.00
C ALA A 33 -17.83 -8.66 -4.56
N GLY A 34 -18.62 -7.77 -3.95
CA GLY A 34 -20.00 -8.02 -3.55
C GLY A 34 -20.16 -8.87 -2.29
N LYS A 35 -19.10 -9.03 -1.48
CA LYS A 35 -19.16 -9.80 -0.24
C LYS A 35 -19.64 -8.95 0.94
N SER A 36 -20.37 -9.56 1.85
CA SER A 36 -20.67 -8.95 3.16
C SER A 36 -19.43 -9.01 4.04
N VAL A 37 -19.01 -7.84 4.56
CA VAL A 37 -17.75 -7.72 5.30
C VAL A 37 -17.98 -7.04 6.64
N VAL A 38 -17.36 -7.59 7.70
CA VAL A 38 -17.26 -6.93 8.99
C VAL A 38 -15.79 -6.69 9.37
N ILE A 39 -15.52 -5.51 9.91
CA ILE A 39 -14.20 -5.15 10.45
C ILE A 39 -14.30 -5.10 11.98
N LEU A 40 -13.44 -5.85 12.65
CA LEU A 40 -13.32 -5.86 14.11
C LEU A 40 -12.10 -5.04 14.52
N GLU A 41 -12.33 -3.87 15.09
CA GLU A 41 -11.27 -2.98 15.60
C GLU A 41 -11.35 -2.89 17.12
N LYS A 42 -10.21 -2.99 17.80
CA LYS A 42 -10.12 -2.94 19.27
C LYS A 42 -10.15 -1.52 19.85
N SER A 43 -9.84 -0.54 19.00
CA SER A 43 -9.73 0.87 19.37
C SER A 43 -10.99 1.63 18.94
N ASP A 44 -11.27 2.74 19.59
CA ASP A 44 -12.33 3.67 19.19
C ASP A 44 -12.01 4.45 17.91
N LEU A 45 -10.75 4.33 17.42
CA LEU A 45 -10.27 4.98 16.19
C LEU A 45 -9.87 3.93 15.16
N LEU A 46 -10.29 4.16 13.92
CA LEU A 46 -9.91 3.33 12.77
C LEU A 46 -8.54 3.76 12.20
N GLY A 47 -7.86 2.81 11.54
CA GLY A 47 -6.65 3.07 10.76
C GLY A 47 -5.36 2.57 11.38
N GLY A 48 -5.33 2.25 12.67
CA GLY A 48 -4.15 1.75 13.37
C GLY A 48 -2.93 2.64 13.15
N THR A 49 -1.73 2.06 13.11
CA THR A 49 -0.47 2.80 12.84
C THR A 49 -0.47 3.45 11.45
N SER A 50 -1.18 2.91 10.48
CA SER A 50 -1.25 3.47 9.12
C SER A 50 -1.87 4.88 9.12
N ALA A 51 -2.84 5.15 9.98
CA ALA A 51 -3.51 6.46 10.07
C ALA A 51 -2.59 7.58 10.59
N VAL A 52 -1.55 7.24 11.34
CA VAL A 52 -0.56 8.20 11.88
C VAL A 52 0.76 8.20 11.10
N SER A 53 0.83 7.46 10.00
CA SER A 53 1.97 7.43 9.09
C SER A 53 1.93 8.63 8.12
N GLY A 54 3.02 8.83 7.38
CA GLY A 54 3.07 9.81 6.28
C GLY A 54 2.21 9.47 5.07
N GLY A 55 1.55 8.32 5.04
CA GLY A 55 0.66 7.90 3.95
C GLY A 55 1.37 7.59 2.63
N MET A 56 2.67 7.32 2.66
CA MET A 56 3.44 6.97 1.47
C MET A 56 3.38 5.47 1.21
N LEU A 57 3.25 5.12 -0.07
CA LEU A 57 3.38 3.76 -0.59
C LEU A 57 4.66 3.67 -1.41
N TRP A 58 5.49 2.69 -1.09
CA TRP A 58 6.64 2.33 -1.91
C TRP A 58 6.24 1.22 -2.87
N ILE A 59 6.18 1.51 -4.16
CA ILE A 59 5.74 0.58 -5.20
C ILE A 59 6.70 0.67 -6.38
N ALA A 60 7.40 -0.41 -6.62
CA ALA A 60 8.33 -0.51 -7.72
C ALA A 60 7.61 -0.63 -9.07
N ASP A 61 8.28 -0.13 -10.11
CA ASP A 61 7.84 -0.27 -11.51
C ASP A 61 6.38 0.16 -11.71
N ASN A 62 5.93 1.16 -10.95
CA ASN A 62 4.54 1.61 -10.95
C ASN A 62 4.21 2.46 -12.19
N HIS A 63 2.92 2.54 -12.52
CA HIS A 63 2.45 3.25 -13.72
C HIS A 63 2.68 4.75 -13.68
N HIS A 64 2.74 5.39 -12.51
CA HIS A 64 3.08 6.81 -12.39
C HIS A 64 4.54 7.06 -12.76
N ALA A 65 5.47 6.20 -12.30
CA ALA A 65 6.88 6.27 -12.68
C ALA A 65 7.03 6.07 -14.20
N LYS A 66 6.35 5.08 -14.78
CA LYS A 66 6.34 4.82 -16.23
C LYS A 66 5.78 6.02 -17.03
N ALA A 67 4.69 6.61 -16.58
CA ALA A 67 4.10 7.79 -17.20
C ALA A 67 5.04 9.02 -17.15
N ALA A 68 5.87 9.10 -16.11
CA ALA A 68 6.91 10.12 -15.97
C ALA A 68 8.19 9.81 -16.79
N GLY A 69 8.24 8.69 -17.52
CA GLY A 69 9.39 8.28 -18.33
C GLY A 69 10.59 7.81 -17.51
N LEU A 70 10.36 7.31 -16.29
CA LEU A 70 11.43 6.96 -15.36
C LEU A 70 11.82 5.48 -15.48
N PRO A 71 13.12 5.17 -15.50
CA PRO A 71 13.62 3.82 -15.75
C PRO A 71 13.64 2.99 -14.45
N ASP A 72 12.50 2.57 -13.95
CA ASP A 72 12.45 1.58 -12.87
C ASP A 72 12.29 0.17 -13.44
N SER A 73 12.62 -0.84 -12.64
CA SER A 73 12.40 -2.24 -12.99
C SER A 73 12.15 -3.09 -11.75
N LYS A 74 11.33 -4.12 -11.93
CA LYS A 74 11.09 -5.13 -10.90
C LYS A 74 12.38 -5.80 -10.42
N ALA A 75 13.33 -6.06 -11.33
CA ALA A 75 14.62 -6.68 -10.99
C ALA A 75 15.47 -5.79 -10.06
N ALA A 76 15.56 -4.48 -10.34
CA ALA A 76 16.27 -3.54 -9.47
C ALA A 76 15.56 -3.42 -8.11
N ALA A 77 14.24 -3.38 -8.11
CA ALA A 77 13.44 -3.34 -6.90
C ALA A 77 13.62 -4.59 -6.03
N PHE A 78 13.62 -5.77 -6.64
CA PHE A 78 13.85 -7.03 -5.94
C PHE A 78 15.24 -7.05 -5.29
N THR A 79 16.27 -6.66 -6.04
CA THR A 79 17.65 -6.53 -5.51
C THR A 79 17.68 -5.62 -4.28
N TYR A 80 17.00 -4.48 -4.34
CA TYR A 80 16.93 -3.53 -3.22
C TYR A 80 16.21 -4.11 -2.00
N VAL A 81 14.99 -4.64 -2.17
CA VAL A 81 14.23 -5.15 -1.02
C VAL A 81 14.88 -6.39 -0.41
N GLN A 82 15.54 -7.24 -1.20
CA GLN A 82 16.31 -8.37 -0.72
C GLN A 82 17.49 -7.90 0.15
N ALA A 83 18.21 -6.88 -0.31
CA ALA A 83 19.31 -6.28 0.44
C ALA A 83 18.81 -5.64 1.76
N VAL A 84 17.68 -4.96 1.75
CA VAL A 84 17.04 -4.38 2.96
C VAL A 84 16.59 -5.49 3.91
N ALA A 85 16.01 -6.56 3.40
CA ALA A 85 15.50 -7.70 4.19
C ALA A 85 16.63 -8.47 4.92
N ARG A 86 17.87 -8.44 4.41
CA ARG A 86 19.03 -9.10 5.03
C ARG A 86 18.77 -10.57 5.34
N GLY A 87 18.16 -11.31 4.42
CA GLY A 87 17.82 -12.72 4.57
C GLY A 87 16.64 -13.01 5.51
N ARG A 88 15.89 -12.00 5.97
CA ARG A 88 14.72 -12.19 6.83
C ARG A 88 13.41 -12.31 6.05
N GLY A 89 13.41 -11.97 4.78
CA GLY A 89 12.26 -12.11 3.89
C GLY A 89 12.25 -13.47 3.22
N ARG A 90 11.05 -13.95 2.85
CA ARG A 90 10.92 -15.05 1.90
C ARG A 90 10.85 -14.46 0.50
N ASP A 91 11.69 -14.93 -0.40
CA ASP A 91 11.83 -14.38 -1.76
C ASP A 91 10.49 -14.41 -2.52
N GLU A 92 9.69 -15.47 -2.34
CA GLU A 92 8.39 -15.59 -2.99
C GLU A 92 7.41 -14.47 -2.56
N LEU A 93 7.51 -14.00 -1.32
CA LEU A 93 6.67 -12.90 -0.83
C LEU A 93 7.19 -11.53 -1.30
N LEU A 94 8.50 -11.39 -1.42
CA LEU A 94 9.11 -10.18 -1.97
C LEU A 94 8.78 -10.03 -3.45
N ASP A 95 8.91 -11.11 -4.22
CA ASP A 95 8.52 -11.16 -5.63
C ASP A 95 7.03 -10.81 -5.80
N ALA A 96 6.15 -11.45 -5.03
CA ALA A 96 4.72 -11.19 -5.11
C ALA A 96 4.39 -9.73 -4.78
N ALA A 97 5.04 -9.13 -3.77
CA ALA A 97 4.83 -7.72 -3.42
C ALA A 97 5.23 -6.77 -4.56
N ILE A 98 6.32 -7.08 -5.27
CA ILE A 98 6.80 -6.30 -6.41
C ILE A 98 5.92 -6.54 -7.63
N ASP A 99 5.57 -7.81 -7.90
CA ASP A 99 4.80 -8.18 -9.09
C ASP A 99 3.38 -7.62 -9.08
N TYR A 100 2.73 -7.63 -7.94
CA TYR A 100 1.35 -7.17 -7.80
C TYR A 100 1.21 -5.72 -7.30
N GLY A 101 2.33 -5.04 -6.99
CA GLY A 101 2.31 -3.68 -6.45
C GLY A 101 1.58 -2.68 -7.34
N ASP A 102 1.92 -2.61 -8.64
CA ASP A 102 1.25 -1.71 -9.60
C ASP A 102 -0.21 -2.11 -9.84
N THR A 103 -0.51 -3.40 -9.87
CA THR A 103 -1.89 -3.91 -10.00
C THR A 103 -2.75 -3.47 -8.81
N MET A 104 -2.21 -3.59 -7.59
CA MET A 104 -2.87 -3.10 -6.39
C MET A 104 -3.07 -1.58 -6.42
N LEU A 105 -2.05 -0.82 -6.83
CA LEU A 105 -2.14 0.64 -6.92
C LEU A 105 -3.24 1.07 -7.90
N ARG A 106 -3.31 0.47 -9.08
CA ARG A 106 -4.39 0.71 -10.04
C ARG A 106 -5.75 0.39 -9.46
N PHE A 107 -5.92 -0.77 -8.83
CA PHE A 107 -7.17 -1.15 -8.23
C PHE A 107 -7.66 -0.13 -7.20
N VAL A 108 -6.79 0.34 -6.30
CA VAL A 108 -7.21 1.33 -5.30
C VAL A 108 -7.48 2.71 -5.90
N GLU A 109 -6.89 3.05 -7.05
CA GLU A 109 -7.15 4.31 -7.74
C GLU A 109 -8.40 4.23 -8.62
N GLU A 110 -8.52 3.20 -9.46
CA GLU A 110 -9.54 3.09 -10.49
C GLU A 110 -10.85 2.56 -9.92
N ASP A 111 -10.79 1.53 -9.06
CA ASP A 111 -11.98 0.86 -8.52
C ASP A 111 -12.43 1.42 -7.16
N LEU A 112 -11.49 1.81 -6.30
CA LEU A 112 -11.81 2.35 -4.97
C LEU A 112 -11.79 3.89 -4.93
N GLY A 113 -11.37 4.57 -6.01
CA GLY A 113 -11.42 6.01 -6.16
C GLY A 113 -10.40 6.79 -5.32
N LEU A 114 -9.40 6.13 -4.75
CA LEU A 114 -8.29 6.80 -4.08
C LEU A 114 -7.41 7.53 -5.11
N LYS A 115 -6.78 8.64 -4.69
CA LYS A 115 -5.87 9.39 -5.56
C LYS A 115 -4.49 9.47 -4.94
N PHE A 116 -3.49 9.07 -5.69
CA PHE A 116 -2.10 9.18 -5.29
C PHE A 116 -1.37 10.25 -6.10
N ILE A 117 -0.38 10.87 -5.47
CA ILE A 117 0.57 11.78 -6.10
C ILE A 117 1.90 11.06 -6.14
N PHE A 118 2.51 11.02 -7.31
CA PHE A 118 3.85 10.50 -7.48
C PHE A 118 4.89 11.46 -6.91
N LEU A 119 5.74 10.98 -6.00
CA LEU A 119 6.77 11.78 -5.34
C LEU A 119 8.09 11.62 -6.11
N LYS A 120 8.27 12.39 -7.17
CA LYS A 120 9.37 12.25 -8.11
C LYS A 120 10.76 12.30 -7.45
N ASP A 121 10.97 13.21 -6.52
CA ASP A 121 12.29 13.50 -5.93
C ASP A 121 12.46 12.90 -4.52
N PHE A 122 11.77 11.80 -4.23
CA PHE A 122 11.83 11.16 -2.92
C PHE A 122 12.69 9.88 -2.99
N PRO A 123 13.93 9.88 -2.49
CA PRO A 123 14.85 8.74 -2.60
C PRO A 123 14.41 7.55 -1.76
N ASP A 124 14.94 6.38 -2.08
CA ASP A 124 14.85 5.21 -1.21
C ASP A 124 15.60 5.46 0.12
N TYR A 125 15.12 4.89 1.23
CA TYR A 125 15.71 5.15 2.55
C TYR A 125 17.15 4.64 2.72
N ARG A 126 17.55 3.67 1.94
CA ARG A 126 18.88 3.04 2.04
C ARG A 126 19.59 3.13 0.70
N MET A 127 20.05 4.33 0.40
CA MET A 127 20.78 4.66 -0.84
C MET A 127 22.11 3.92 -0.97
N ASP A 128 22.64 3.45 0.13
CA ASP A 128 23.88 2.64 0.21
C ASP A 128 23.69 1.19 -0.25
N LEU A 129 22.46 0.74 -0.53
CA LEU A 129 22.18 -0.62 -0.92
C LEU A 129 22.02 -0.79 -2.44
N PRO A 130 22.39 -1.97 -2.99
CA PRO A 130 22.23 -2.22 -4.42
C PRO A 130 20.74 -2.16 -4.82
N GLY A 131 20.48 -1.61 -6.00
CA GLY A 131 19.13 -1.45 -6.53
C GLY A 131 18.34 -0.27 -5.95
N ALA A 132 18.95 0.51 -5.04
CA ALA A 132 18.37 1.75 -4.53
C ALA A 132 18.17 2.79 -5.64
N VAL A 133 17.18 3.65 -5.45
CA VAL A 133 16.82 4.74 -6.35
C VAL A 133 16.83 6.06 -5.59
N GLY A 134 17.58 7.04 -6.06
CA GLY A 134 17.70 8.37 -5.40
C GLY A 134 18.88 9.18 -5.87
N GLU A 135 19.56 9.90 -5.03
CA GLU A 135 20.43 11.08 -5.14
C GLU A 135 20.97 11.51 -6.53
N ASP A 136 21.31 10.58 -7.42
CA ASP A 136 21.74 10.86 -8.80
C ASP A 136 20.65 10.49 -9.85
N ALA A 137 19.54 9.89 -9.42
CA ALA A 137 18.40 9.60 -10.27
C ALA A 137 17.23 10.51 -9.88
N PRO A 138 16.70 11.34 -10.78
CA PRO A 138 15.62 12.28 -10.47
C PRO A 138 14.26 11.58 -10.37
N TRP A 139 14.16 10.46 -9.65
CA TRP A 139 12.96 9.65 -9.59
C TRP A 139 12.86 8.78 -8.33
N SER A 140 11.68 8.28 -8.06
CA SER A 140 11.28 7.59 -6.83
C SER A 140 10.35 6.42 -7.14
N ARG A 141 10.23 5.51 -6.18
CA ARG A 141 9.20 4.46 -6.15
C ARG A 141 8.02 4.84 -5.26
N ASN A 142 8.00 6.06 -4.74
CA ASN A 142 7.07 6.48 -3.73
C ASN A 142 5.86 7.22 -4.32
N CYS A 143 4.68 6.82 -3.88
CA CYS A 143 3.43 7.50 -4.12
C CYS A 143 2.81 7.91 -2.78
N SER A 144 2.23 9.09 -2.69
CA SER A 144 1.50 9.55 -1.51
C SER A 144 0.06 9.87 -1.86
N THR A 145 -0.85 9.66 -0.91
CA THR A 145 -2.22 10.14 -1.07
C THR A 145 -2.21 11.65 -1.25
N SER A 146 -2.98 12.15 -2.20
CA SER A 146 -3.17 13.59 -2.37
C SER A 146 -3.81 14.12 -1.09
N SER A 147 -3.04 14.81 -0.25
CA SER A 147 -3.53 15.35 1.00
C SER A 147 -4.49 16.51 0.74
N LYS A 148 -5.73 16.20 0.40
CA LYS A 148 -6.79 17.07 0.90
C LYS A 148 -6.96 16.68 2.36
N ARG A 149 -6.39 17.52 3.24
CA ARG A 149 -6.57 17.43 4.69
C ARG A 149 -8.04 17.11 4.96
N TRP A 150 -8.30 15.97 5.56
CA TRP A 150 -9.62 15.62 6.04
C TRP A 150 -10.04 16.76 6.99
N LYS A 151 -10.97 17.57 6.56
CA LYS A 151 -11.67 18.50 7.45
C LYS A 151 -12.79 17.67 8.05
N GLY A 152 -12.56 17.20 9.30
CA GLY A 152 -13.58 16.61 10.14
C GLY A 152 -14.75 17.56 10.35
#